data_7c754800999db6c740cb47450a01b3f9
#
_entry.id   7c754800999db6c740cb47450a01b3f9
#
_cell.length_a   1.000
_cell.length_b   1.000
_cell.length_c   1.000
_cell.angle_alpha   90.00
_cell.angle_beta   90.00
_cell.angle_gamma   90.00
#
_symmetry.space_group_name_H-M   'P 1'
#
loop_
_entity.id
_entity.type
_entity.pdbx_description
1 polymer ?
#
loop_
_entity_poly.entity_id
_entity_poly.type
_entity_poly.pdbx_seq_one_letter_code
_entity_poly.pdbx_strand_id
1 'polypeptide(L)'
;MFANDFYLSGKMILDERNRIWTFFEKNVVLLEKNIFDSSFSIQKIPVHNDYRKTNLGFENISEQNSNTYLLGTMNGFLNIKLNNYEVPQAKLFLSRATSSALDLAEADLSLTGNIDLSSEMNNIQFEFFVPYYSELNSIQYQWFLEGYHTDWIPWNDSSMVAFKNLDFGDYTFYVRAQSGQQPLGDIVSYPFSIDFPWYLSYWAVSFYVGTLVFISFLINNYY
;
A
#
# COMPACT_ATOMS: atom_id res chain seq x y z
N MET A 1 -14.77 2.95 14.41
CA MET A 1 -15.09 1.78 13.59
C MET A 1 -15.34 2.12 12.11
N PHE A 2 -15.94 3.27 11.80
CA PHE A 2 -16.19 3.76 10.44
C PHE A 2 -15.45 5.06 10.13
N ALA A 3 -14.38 5.38 10.87
CA ALA A 3 -13.74 6.70 10.86
C ALA A 3 -13.15 7.13 9.50
N ASN A 4 -12.92 6.19 8.57
CA ASN A 4 -12.33 6.46 7.26
C ASN A 4 -13.27 6.06 6.09
N ASP A 5 -14.52 5.68 6.36
CA ASP A 5 -15.52 5.38 5.35
C ASP A 5 -16.49 6.55 5.23
N PHE A 6 -16.52 7.20 4.09
CA PHE A 6 -17.51 8.22 3.80
C PHE A 6 -18.89 7.57 3.62
N TYR A 7 -19.90 8.15 4.24
CA TYR A 7 -21.29 7.80 4.00
C TYR A 7 -21.66 8.17 2.58
N LEU A 8 -22.03 7.19 1.78
CA LEU A 8 -22.51 7.47 0.42
C LEU A 8 -23.97 7.90 0.45
N SER A 9 -24.80 7.17 1.22
CA SER A 9 -26.19 7.53 1.43
C SER A 9 -26.62 7.22 2.87
N GLY A 10 -27.55 7.99 3.38
CA GLY A 10 -28.15 7.75 4.70
C GLY A 10 -29.16 6.60 4.71
N LYS A 11 -29.28 5.84 3.62
CA LYS A 11 -30.27 4.78 3.50
C LYS A 11 -29.85 3.53 4.26
N MET A 12 -30.79 3.02 5.02
CA MET A 12 -30.73 1.72 5.69
C MET A 12 -31.91 0.88 5.26
N ILE A 13 -31.63 -0.37 4.91
CA ILE A 13 -32.66 -1.32 4.48
C ILE A 13 -32.64 -2.48 5.46
N LEU A 14 -33.80 -2.79 6.02
CA LEU A 14 -34.02 -3.95 6.87
C LEU A 14 -34.41 -5.13 5.98
N ASP A 15 -33.72 -6.26 6.12
CA ASP A 15 -34.05 -7.48 5.41
C ASP A 15 -35.10 -8.35 6.22
N GLU A 16 -35.53 -9.43 5.62
CA GLU A 16 -36.53 -10.34 6.23
C GLU A 16 -36.03 -11.02 7.52
N ARG A 17 -34.70 -10.96 7.79
CA ARG A 17 -34.07 -11.53 8.99
C ARG A 17 -33.73 -10.49 10.05
N ASN A 18 -34.27 -9.27 9.93
CA ASN A 18 -33.97 -8.13 10.78
C ASN A 18 -32.51 -7.74 10.81
N ARG A 19 -31.78 -7.93 9.70
CA ARG A 19 -30.44 -7.41 9.50
C ARG A 19 -30.51 -6.10 8.75
N ILE A 20 -29.56 -5.21 9.02
CA ILE A 20 -29.53 -3.85 8.45
C ILE A 20 -28.46 -3.79 7.37
N TRP A 21 -28.86 -3.40 6.19
CA TRP A 21 -27.99 -3.08 5.09
C TRP A 21 -27.76 -1.57 5.01
N THR A 22 -26.51 -1.14 4.88
CA THR A 22 -26.13 0.27 4.71
C THR A 22 -25.04 0.42 3.64
N PHE A 23 -24.94 1.60 3.04
CA PHE A 23 -24.16 1.82 1.84
C PHE A 23 -23.09 2.88 2.07
N PHE A 24 -21.83 2.49 1.95
CA PHE A 24 -20.66 3.35 2.04
C PHE A 24 -20.01 3.48 0.65
N GLU A 25 -19.07 4.39 0.51
CA GLU A 25 -18.39 4.63 -0.76
C GLU A 25 -17.76 3.37 -1.35
N LYS A 26 -17.02 2.63 -0.54
CA LYS A 26 -16.25 1.45 -0.97
C LYS A 26 -16.91 0.11 -0.60
N ASN A 27 -17.93 0.14 0.24
CA ASN A 27 -18.51 -1.09 0.81
C ASN A 27 -20.03 -1.02 0.89
N VAL A 28 -20.66 -2.17 0.75
CA VAL A 28 -21.99 -2.43 1.27
C VAL A 28 -21.80 -3.14 2.61
N VAL A 29 -22.49 -2.69 3.64
CA VAL A 29 -22.28 -3.20 5.00
C VAL A 29 -23.56 -3.87 5.49
N LEU A 30 -23.42 -5.08 5.96
CA LEU A 30 -24.44 -5.84 6.64
C LEU A 30 -24.19 -5.80 8.15
N LEU A 31 -25.19 -5.35 8.89
CA LEU A 31 -25.20 -5.35 10.35
C LEU A 31 -26.18 -6.39 10.84
N GLU A 32 -25.71 -7.34 11.62
CA GLU A 32 -26.53 -8.37 12.24
C GLU A 32 -26.44 -8.25 13.76
N LYS A 33 -27.61 -8.14 14.42
CA LYS A 33 -27.66 -8.03 15.86
C LYS A 33 -27.41 -9.41 16.50
N ASN A 34 -26.43 -9.47 17.40
CA ASN A 34 -26.18 -10.66 18.18
C ASN A 34 -27.34 -10.86 19.22
N ILE A 35 -27.81 -12.07 19.28
CA ILE A 35 -28.95 -12.41 20.17
C ILE A 35 -28.53 -12.43 21.65
N PHE A 36 -27.24 -12.71 21.92
CA PHE A 36 -26.77 -12.95 23.29
C PHE A 36 -26.33 -11.68 24.03
N ASP A 37 -25.72 -10.70 23.34
CA ASP A 37 -25.08 -9.55 23.99
C ASP A 37 -25.53 -8.19 23.44
N SER A 38 -26.54 -8.17 22.58
CA SER A 38 -27.00 -6.95 21.88
C SER A 38 -25.92 -6.21 21.07
N SER A 39 -24.75 -6.80 20.88
CA SER A 39 -23.75 -6.29 19.97
C SER A 39 -24.17 -6.46 18.50
N PHE A 40 -23.50 -5.76 17.59
CA PHE A 40 -23.70 -5.96 16.17
C PHE A 40 -22.47 -6.64 15.56
N SER A 41 -22.67 -7.75 14.86
CA SER A 41 -21.68 -8.23 13.92
C SER A 41 -21.72 -7.36 12.66
N ILE A 42 -20.54 -7.04 12.11
CA ILE A 42 -20.41 -6.15 10.97
C ILE A 42 -19.70 -6.89 9.87
N GLN A 43 -20.41 -7.14 8.77
CA GLN A 43 -19.84 -7.71 7.58
C GLN A 43 -19.71 -6.62 6.51
N LYS A 44 -18.49 -6.29 6.12
CA LYS A 44 -18.21 -5.36 5.03
C LYS A 44 -18.05 -6.14 3.74
N ILE A 45 -18.87 -5.83 2.75
CA ILE A 45 -18.84 -6.41 1.42
C ILE A 45 -18.30 -5.33 0.48
N PRO A 46 -17.07 -5.50 -0.02
CA PRO A 46 -16.46 -4.47 -0.84
C PRO A 46 -17.15 -4.41 -2.21
N VAL A 47 -17.85 -3.34 -2.43
CA VAL A 47 -18.51 -3.01 -3.71
C VAL A 47 -18.33 -1.51 -3.94
N HIS A 48 -17.33 -1.15 -4.75
CA HIS A 48 -17.03 0.25 -5.04
C HIS A 48 -18.23 0.97 -5.66
N ASN A 49 -18.38 2.25 -5.37
CA ASN A 49 -19.49 3.06 -5.86
C ASN A 49 -19.60 3.08 -7.39
N ASP A 50 -18.49 3.02 -8.11
CA ASP A 50 -18.49 3.02 -9.59
C ASP A 50 -19.27 1.85 -10.19
N TYR A 51 -19.31 0.71 -9.52
CA TYR A 51 -20.10 -0.45 -9.94
C TYR A 51 -21.57 -0.34 -9.55
N ARG A 52 -21.87 0.41 -8.49
CA ARG A 52 -23.24 0.62 -8.04
C ARG A 52 -23.95 1.72 -8.83
N LYS A 53 -23.26 2.81 -9.13
CA LYS A 53 -23.72 3.98 -9.92
C LYS A 53 -25.21 4.25 -9.82
N THR A 54 -25.74 4.24 -8.60
CA THR A 54 -27.13 4.52 -8.31
C THR A 54 -27.30 5.96 -7.91
N ASN A 55 -28.48 6.53 -8.06
CA ASN A 55 -28.79 7.79 -7.42
C ASN A 55 -28.73 7.63 -5.91
N LEU A 56 -28.03 8.50 -5.23
CA LEU A 56 -27.92 8.51 -3.78
C LEU A 56 -29.32 8.48 -3.14
N GLY A 57 -29.52 7.53 -2.21
CA GLY A 57 -30.78 7.34 -1.53
C GLY A 57 -31.77 6.40 -2.23
N PHE A 58 -31.46 5.95 -3.45
CA PHE A 58 -32.27 4.98 -4.21
C PHE A 58 -31.65 3.59 -4.29
N GLU A 59 -30.62 3.34 -3.47
CA GLU A 59 -30.05 2.00 -3.35
C GLU A 59 -31.14 1.02 -2.94
N ASN A 60 -31.10 -0.14 -3.56
CA ASN A 60 -32.04 -1.21 -3.29
C ASN A 60 -31.32 -2.54 -3.22
N ILE A 61 -31.64 -3.31 -2.17
CA ILE A 61 -31.18 -4.68 -2.00
C ILE A 61 -32.38 -5.55 -1.64
N SER A 62 -32.45 -6.71 -2.27
CA SER A 62 -33.53 -7.68 -2.02
C SER A 62 -32.98 -9.07 -1.80
N GLU A 63 -33.52 -9.79 -0.84
CA GLU A 63 -33.20 -11.19 -0.59
C GLU A 63 -33.86 -12.06 -1.68
N GLN A 64 -33.05 -12.90 -2.35
CA GLN A 64 -33.56 -13.94 -3.26
C GLN A 64 -33.76 -15.28 -2.55
N ASN A 65 -32.82 -15.61 -1.70
CA ASN A 65 -32.84 -16.78 -0.84
C ASN A 65 -31.98 -16.54 0.39
N SER A 66 -31.93 -17.50 1.28
CA SER A 66 -31.30 -17.40 2.60
C SER A 66 -29.93 -16.71 2.69
N ASN A 67 -29.15 -16.69 1.61
CA ASN A 67 -27.78 -16.16 1.61
C ASN A 67 -27.42 -15.42 0.31
N THR A 68 -28.40 -15.20 -0.56
CA THR A 68 -28.20 -14.54 -1.85
C THR A 68 -29.05 -13.29 -1.93
N TYR A 69 -28.39 -12.18 -2.21
CA TYR A 69 -29.00 -10.86 -2.30
C TYR A 69 -28.77 -10.25 -3.67
N LEU A 70 -29.75 -9.56 -4.19
CA LEU A 70 -29.65 -8.72 -5.37
C LEU A 70 -29.53 -7.27 -4.96
N LEU A 71 -28.41 -6.65 -5.31
CA LEU A 71 -28.18 -5.22 -5.21
C LEU A 71 -28.45 -4.57 -6.57
N GLY A 72 -29.43 -3.69 -6.65
CA GLY A 72 -29.75 -2.95 -7.86
C GLY A 72 -28.63 -1.95 -8.22
N THR A 73 -28.31 -1.87 -9.50
CA THR A 73 -27.35 -0.92 -10.09
C THR A 73 -27.98 -0.21 -11.28
N MET A 74 -27.37 0.86 -11.81
CA MET A 74 -27.87 1.54 -13.00
C MET A 74 -28.00 0.65 -14.23
N ASN A 75 -27.08 -0.32 -14.37
CA ASN A 75 -26.96 -1.15 -15.57
C ASN A 75 -27.42 -2.59 -15.34
N GLY A 76 -28.12 -2.87 -14.23
CA GLY A 76 -28.54 -4.22 -13.88
C GLY A 76 -28.56 -4.48 -12.39
N PHE A 77 -27.95 -5.59 -11.98
CA PHE A 77 -27.88 -5.97 -10.57
C PHE A 77 -26.59 -6.73 -10.27
N LEU A 78 -26.17 -6.64 -9.02
CA LEU A 78 -25.09 -7.48 -8.46
C LEU A 78 -25.69 -8.56 -7.61
N ASN A 79 -25.20 -9.79 -7.78
CA ASN A 79 -25.61 -10.93 -6.99
C ASN A 79 -24.60 -11.13 -5.85
N ILE A 80 -25.00 -10.86 -4.62
CA ILE A 80 -24.18 -10.98 -3.41
C ILE A 80 -24.49 -12.31 -2.72
N LYS A 81 -23.51 -13.20 -2.63
CA LYS A 81 -23.62 -14.48 -1.90
C LYS A 81 -22.83 -14.39 -0.61
N LEU A 82 -23.52 -14.34 0.53
CA LEU A 82 -22.89 -14.18 1.84
C LEU A 82 -22.02 -15.35 2.28
N ASN A 83 -22.36 -16.58 1.87
CA ASN A 83 -21.63 -17.78 2.30
C ASN A 83 -20.27 -18.01 1.61
N ASN A 84 -20.00 -17.31 0.52
CA ASN A 84 -18.80 -17.50 -0.27
C ASN A 84 -17.89 -16.28 -0.23
N TYR A 85 -18.12 -15.37 0.72
CA TYR A 85 -17.26 -14.24 0.90
C TYR A 85 -16.04 -14.65 1.76
N GLU A 86 -15.16 -15.45 1.18
CA GLU A 86 -13.84 -15.70 1.73
C GLU A 86 -12.94 -14.52 1.35
N VAL A 87 -12.22 -14.01 2.33
CA VAL A 87 -11.13 -13.06 2.04
C VAL A 87 -10.13 -13.80 1.16
N PRO A 88 -9.85 -13.31 -0.04
CA PRO A 88 -8.93 -14.01 -0.91
C PRO A 88 -7.57 -14.18 -0.23
N GLN A 89 -7.08 -15.39 -0.19
CA GLN A 89 -5.73 -15.75 0.26
C GLN A 89 -4.69 -15.34 -0.80
N ALA A 90 -4.74 -14.08 -1.21
CA ALA A 90 -3.80 -13.54 -2.19
C ALA A 90 -2.53 -13.08 -1.47
N LYS A 91 -1.37 -13.36 -2.05
CA LYS A 91 -0.08 -12.86 -1.56
C LYS A 91 0.36 -11.66 -2.37
N LEU A 92 0.93 -10.69 -1.69
CA LEU A 92 1.64 -9.59 -2.31
C LEU A 92 3.06 -10.04 -2.70
N PHE A 93 3.48 -9.73 -3.90
CA PHE A 93 4.82 -10.02 -4.41
C PHE A 93 5.52 -8.74 -4.84
N LEU A 94 6.79 -8.64 -4.51
CA LEU A 94 7.71 -7.73 -5.15
C LEU A 94 8.14 -8.39 -6.46
N SER A 95 7.76 -7.81 -7.60
CA SER A 95 8.03 -8.39 -8.93
C SER A 95 9.37 -7.97 -9.48
N ARG A 96 9.78 -6.74 -9.20
CA ARG A 96 11.03 -6.17 -9.70
C ARG A 96 11.54 -5.11 -8.74
N ALA A 97 12.84 -5.08 -8.58
CA ALA A 97 13.56 -3.97 -7.96
C ALA A 97 14.70 -3.58 -8.91
N THR A 98 14.85 -2.31 -9.19
CA THR A 98 15.92 -1.80 -10.05
C THR A 98 16.64 -0.64 -9.39
N SER A 99 17.91 -0.47 -9.72
CA SER A 99 18.67 0.73 -9.38
C SER A 99 19.24 1.38 -10.63
N SER A 100 19.38 2.69 -10.58
CA SER A 100 20.01 3.47 -11.67
C SER A 100 20.80 4.65 -11.12
N ALA A 101 21.78 5.07 -11.88
CA ALA A 101 22.45 6.37 -11.70
C ALA A 101 21.95 7.34 -12.76
N LEU A 102 22.28 8.63 -12.60
CA LEU A 102 21.81 9.70 -13.48
C LEU A 102 22.13 9.44 -14.96
N ASP A 103 23.30 8.84 -15.24
CA ASP A 103 23.84 8.62 -16.59
C ASP A 103 24.10 7.13 -16.90
N LEU A 104 23.66 6.21 -16.05
CA LEU A 104 23.86 4.77 -16.24
C LEU A 104 22.54 4.07 -16.52
N ALA A 105 22.64 2.96 -17.25
CA ALA A 105 21.50 2.09 -17.50
C ALA A 105 20.95 1.51 -16.20
N GLU A 106 19.66 1.27 -16.19
CA GLU A 106 18.95 0.60 -15.11
C GLU A 106 19.48 -0.81 -14.92
N ALA A 107 19.76 -1.19 -13.67
CA ALA A 107 20.22 -2.50 -13.29
C ALA A 107 19.16 -3.22 -12.43
N ASP A 108 18.84 -4.46 -12.77
CA ASP A 108 17.95 -5.30 -11.96
C ASP A 108 18.67 -5.73 -10.68
N LEU A 109 17.96 -5.61 -9.57
CA LEU A 109 18.41 -6.03 -8.26
C LEU A 109 17.88 -7.42 -7.91
N SER A 110 18.66 -8.19 -7.16
CA SER A 110 18.16 -9.45 -6.62
C SER A 110 17.01 -9.21 -5.64
N LEU A 111 15.94 -9.96 -5.76
CA LEU A 111 14.80 -9.88 -4.83
C LEU A 111 15.04 -10.64 -3.51
N THR A 112 16.19 -11.25 -3.35
CA THR A 112 16.55 -12.04 -2.16
C THR A 112 17.88 -11.57 -1.57
N GLY A 113 17.91 -11.39 -0.26
CA GLY A 113 19.10 -10.98 0.50
C GLY A 113 19.18 -9.47 0.73
N ASN A 114 20.17 -9.05 1.50
CA ASN A 114 20.57 -7.65 1.63
C ASN A 114 21.40 -7.25 0.40
N ILE A 115 21.13 -6.07 -0.12
CA ILE A 115 21.83 -5.54 -1.30
C ILE A 115 22.53 -4.26 -0.90
N ASP A 116 23.84 -4.23 -1.16
CA ASP A 116 24.65 -3.04 -0.99
C ASP A 116 24.82 -2.37 -2.35
N LEU A 117 24.38 -1.14 -2.44
CA LEU A 117 24.41 -0.34 -3.66
C LEU A 117 25.53 0.71 -3.56
N SER A 118 26.25 0.93 -4.66
CA SER A 118 27.19 2.04 -4.72
C SER A 118 26.45 3.38 -4.59
N SER A 119 27.12 4.38 -4.05
CA SER A 119 26.56 5.74 -3.87
C SER A 119 26.06 6.40 -5.17
N GLU A 120 26.48 5.92 -6.32
CA GLU A 120 26.05 6.41 -7.63
C GLU A 120 24.71 5.82 -8.07
N MET A 121 24.39 4.58 -7.62
CA MET A 121 23.18 3.82 -7.98
C MET A 121 22.04 4.10 -7.00
N ASN A 122 21.75 5.36 -6.76
CA ASN A 122 20.87 5.83 -5.70
C ASN A 122 19.44 6.21 -6.14
N ASN A 123 19.08 5.91 -7.38
CA ASN A 123 17.70 5.94 -7.84
C ASN A 123 17.17 4.52 -7.86
N ILE A 124 16.14 4.24 -7.04
CA ILE A 124 15.62 2.88 -6.85
C ILE A 124 14.16 2.85 -7.20
N GLN A 125 13.77 1.86 -7.98
CA GLN A 125 12.37 1.61 -8.35
C GLN A 125 11.96 0.22 -7.91
N PHE A 126 10.76 0.14 -7.34
CA PHE A 126 10.11 -1.10 -6.95
C PHE A 126 8.82 -1.28 -7.74
N GLU A 127 8.61 -2.51 -8.24
CA GLU A 127 7.36 -2.95 -8.83
C GLU A 127 6.80 -4.11 -7.99
N PHE A 128 5.53 -4.05 -7.70
CA PHE A 128 4.86 -5.04 -6.86
C PHE A 128 3.46 -5.30 -7.37
N PHE A 129 2.96 -6.50 -7.11
CA PHE A 129 1.62 -6.88 -7.53
C PHE A 129 1.00 -7.93 -6.61
N VAL A 130 -0.31 -8.01 -6.64
CA VAL A 130 -1.08 -9.10 -6.06
C VAL A 130 -1.74 -9.86 -7.20
N PRO A 131 -1.53 -11.18 -7.35
CA PRO A 131 -2.20 -11.99 -8.38
C PRO A 131 -3.65 -12.26 -7.97
N TYR A 132 -4.42 -11.20 -7.88
CA TYR A 132 -5.83 -11.22 -7.53
C TYR A 132 -6.58 -10.27 -8.45
N TYR A 133 -7.65 -10.79 -9.02
CA TYR A 133 -8.56 -10.00 -9.83
C TYR A 133 -9.92 -9.92 -9.14
N SER A 134 -10.43 -8.72 -8.97
CA SER A 134 -11.79 -8.48 -8.49
C SER A 134 -12.51 -7.58 -9.48
N GLU A 135 -13.66 -8.03 -9.96
CA GLU A 135 -14.52 -7.19 -10.79
C GLU A 135 -15.15 -6.04 -10.00
N LEU A 136 -15.17 -6.13 -8.67
CA LEU A 136 -15.90 -5.22 -7.80
C LEU A 136 -15.02 -4.16 -7.13
N ASN A 137 -13.70 -4.38 -7.05
CA ASN A 137 -12.78 -3.47 -6.36
C ASN A 137 -11.43 -3.42 -7.04
N SER A 138 -10.84 -2.23 -7.10
CA SER A 138 -9.43 -2.06 -7.41
C SER A 138 -8.57 -2.51 -6.23
N ILE A 139 -7.39 -3.01 -6.54
CA ILE A 139 -6.35 -3.27 -5.54
C ILE A 139 -5.69 -1.92 -5.24
N GLN A 140 -5.54 -1.61 -3.96
CA GLN A 140 -4.82 -0.44 -3.49
C GLN A 140 -3.57 -0.87 -2.76
N TYR A 141 -2.51 -0.10 -2.94
CA TYR A 141 -1.23 -0.31 -2.31
C TYR A 141 -0.87 0.85 -1.41
N GLN A 142 -0.07 0.54 -0.41
CA GLN A 142 0.51 1.51 0.49
C GLN A 142 1.94 1.08 0.79
N TRP A 143 2.88 2.00 0.72
CA TRP A 143 4.29 1.72 1.00
C TRP A 143 4.90 2.70 1.98
N PHE A 144 6.01 2.29 2.53
CA PHE A 144 6.81 3.04 3.48
C PHE A 144 8.28 2.69 3.25
N LEU A 145 9.14 3.68 3.16
CA LEU A 145 10.59 3.49 3.09
C LEU A 145 11.19 3.96 4.42
N GLU A 146 11.58 3.02 5.27
CA GLU A 146 12.31 3.29 6.49
C GLU A 146 13.66 3.92 6.17
N GLY A 147 14.04 4.96 6.91
CA GLY A 147 15.20 5.80 6.61
C GLY A 147 14.88 7.01 5.74
N TYR A 148 13.71 7.08 5.10
CA TYR A 148 13.28 8.19 4.23
C TYR A 148 11.93 8.78 4.62
N HIS A 149 10.93 7.95 4.86
CA HIS A 149 9.59 8.38 5.27
C HIS A 149 9.44 8.33 6.80
N THR A 150 8.58 9.17 7.34
CA THR A 150 8.15 9.12 8.75
C THR A 150 6.94 8.23 8.95
N ASP A 151 6.08 8.12 7.94
CA ASP A 151 4.82 7.39 7.98
C ASP A 151 4.51 6.72 6.64
N TRP A 152 3.53 5.82 6.65
CA TRP A 152 2.97 5.21 5.45
C TRP A 152 2.34 6.27 4.55
N ILE A 153 2.61 6.19 3.25
CA ILE A 153 1.92 7.04 2.28
C ILE A 153 0.42 6.73 2.24
N PRO A 154 -0.44 7.63 1.75
CA PRO A 154 -1.84 7.31 1.52
C PRO A 154 -2.04 6.14 0.54
N TRP A 155 -3.14 5.38 0.73
CA TRP A 155 -3.54 4.31 -0.20
C TRP A 155 -3.72 4.83 -1.61
N ASN A 156 -3.18 4.12 -2.60
CA ASN A 156 -3.27 4.46 -4.02
C ASN A 156 -3.25 3.20 -4.89
N ASP A 157 -3.55 3.35 -6.17
CA ASP A 157 -3.68 2.23 -7.11
C ASP A 157 -2.37 1.93 -7.89
N SER A 158 -1.28 2.65 -7.60
CA SER A 158 0.00 2.44 -8.26
C SER A 158 0.66 1.16 -7.78
N SER A 159 1.03 0.28 -8.70
CA SER A 159 1.83 -0.93 -8.46
C SER A 159 3.34 -0.71 -8.60
N MET A 160 3.75 0.55 -8.66
CA MET A 160 5.14 0.94 -8.85
C MET A 160 5.45 2.20 -8.05
N VAL A 161 6.67 2.27 -7.51
CA VAL A 161 7.22 3.46 -6.85
C VAL A 161 8.69 3.63 -7.20
N ALA A 162 9.11 4.88 -7.39
CA ALA A 162 10.50 5.24 -7.62
C ALA A 162 10.96 6.28 -6.60
N PHE A 163 12.09 6.01 -5.99
CA PHE A 163 12.83 6.92 -5.12
C PHE A 163 14.04 7.43 -5.87
N LYS A 164 14.22 8.74 -5.87
CA LYS A 164 15.31 9.37 -6.62
C LYS A 164 16.28 10.06 -5.67
N ASN A 165 17.56 9.90 -5.96
CA ASN A 165 18.65 10.55 -5.26
C ASN A 165 18.57 10.31 -3.73
N LEU A 166 18.46 9.02 -3.34
CA LEU A 166 18.53 8.64 -1.94
C LEU A 166 19.95 8.92 -1.41
N ASP A 167 20.01 9.37 -0.18
CA ASP A 167 21.28 9.54 0.52
C ASP A 167 21.91 8.16 0.85
N PHE A 168 23.19 8.17 1.27
CA PHE A 168 23.82 6.95 1.78
C PHE A 168 23.20 6.55 3.13
N GLY A 169 23.12 5.26 3.38
CA GLY A 169 22.54 4.71 4.61
C GLY A 169 21.79 3.42 4.38
N ASP A 170 21.19 2.93 5.47
CA ASP A 170 20.41 1.71 5.50
C ASP A 170 18.93 2.04 5.31
N TYR A 171 18.26 1.27 4.46
CA TYR A 171 16.86 1.43 4.13
C TYR A 171 16.14 0.10 4.19
N THR A 172 14.86 0.14 4.54
CA THR A 172 13.96 -0.99 4.35
C THR A 172 12.67 -0.52 3.69
N PHE A 173 12.42 -1.03 2.49
CA PHE A 173 11.16 -0.78 1.80
C PHE A 173 10.10 -1.74 2.29
N TYR A 174 8.94 -1.22 2.67
CA TYR A 174 7.76 -1.98 3.07
C TYR A 174 6.62 -1.66 2.14
N VAL A 175 5.88 -2.69 1.74
CA VAL A 175 4.66 -2.53 0.94
C VAL A 175 3.57 -3.47 1.44
N ARG A 176 2.33 -2.97 1.40
CA ARG A 176 1.13 -3.74 1.70
C ARG A 176 0.01 -3.42 0.72
N ALA A 177 -0.92 -4.36 0.58
CA ALA A 177 -2.03 -4.23 -0.35
C ALA A 177 -3.38 -4.46 0.33
N GLN A 178 -4.43 -3.86 -0.24
CA GLN A 178 -5.81 -4.10 0.16
C GLN A 178 -6.73 -4.13 -1.06
N SER A 179 -7.86 -4.83 -0.93
CA SER A 179 -9.00 -4.73 -1.85
C SER A 179 -10.22 -4.25 -1.08
N GLY A 180 -10.75 -3.09 -1.45
CA GLY A 180 -11.71 -2.38 -0.61
C GLY A 180 -11.06 -1.97 0.72
N GLN A 181 -11.45 -2.57 1.84
CA GLN A 181 -10.82 -2.34 3.16
C GLN A 181 -10.24 -3.63 3.76
N GLN A 182 -10.07 -4.64 2.93
CA GLN A 182 -9.56 -5.93 3.38
C GLN A 182 -8.10 -6.09 2.96
N PRO A 183 -7.20 -6.42 3.90
CA PRO A 183 -5.80 -6.63 3.59
C PRO A 183 -5.65 -7.85 2.67
N LEU A 184 -4.74 -7.75 1.71
CA LEU A 184 -4.36 -8.81 0.78
C LEU A 184 -2.93 -9.25 1.07
N GLY A 185 -2.80 -10.37 1.76
CA GLY A 185 -1.50 -10.94 2.13
C GLY A 185 -0.80 -10.18 3.26
N ASP A 186 0.44 -10.57 3.49
CA ASP A 186 1.30 -9.97 4.50
C ASP A 186 2.05 -8.76 3.95
N ILE A 187 2.66 -7.99 4.84
CA ILE A 187 3.56 -6.91 4.47
C ILE A 187 4.83 -7.52 3.88
N VAL A 188 5.21 -7.07 2.68
CA VAL A 188 6.48 -7.43 2.06
C VAL A 188 7.52 -6.39 2.44
N SER A 189 8.71 -6.86 2.86
CA SER A 189 9.84 -6.00 3.19
C SER A 189 11.04 -6.32 2.31
N TYR A 190 11.80 -5.28 1.96
CA TYR A 190 13.01 -5.38 1.16
C TYR A 190 14.09 -4.46 1.74
N PRO A 191 15.10 -5.02 2.45
CA PRO A 191 16.21 -4.27 3.00
C PRO A 191 17.29 -4.04 1.94
N PHE A 192 17.90 -2.86 1.95
CA PHE A 192 19.05 -2.51 1.12
C PHE A 192 19.86 -1.40 1.79
N SER A 193 21.12 -1.25 1.39
CA SER A 193 21.98 -0.15 1.82
C SER A 193 22.58 0.59 0.62
N ILE A 194 22.88 1.85 0.82
CA ILE A 194 23.62 2.68 -0.14
C ILE A 194 24.92 3.08 0.51
N ASP A 195 26.01 2.70 -0.13
CA ASP A 195 27.37 2.95 0.35
C ASP A 195 27.70 4.45 0.44
N PHE A 196 28.61 4.76 1.35
CA PHE A 196 29.18 6.10 1.43
C PHE A 196 29.96 6.45 0.15
N PRO A 197 29.85 7.68 -0.35
CA PRO A 197 30.71 8.16 -1.43
C PRO A 197 32.17 8.05 -1.04
N TRP A 198 33.04 7.70 -2.01
CA TRP A 198 34.47 7.50 -1.78
C TRP A 198 35.17 8.67 -1.08
N TYR A 199 34.70 9.91 -1.34
CA TYR A 199 35.27 11.15 -0.77
C TYR A 199 34.88 11.34 0.73
N LEU A 200 33.94 10.59 1.27
CA LEU A 200 33.63 10.52 2.69
C LEU A 200 34.25 9.31 3.37
N SER A 201 35.04 8.51 2.64
CA SER A 201 35.75 7.37 3.24
C SER A 201 36.77 7.84 4.30
N TYR A 202 37.04 6.97 5.27
CA TYR A 202 38.03 7.25 6.32
C TYR A 202 39.40 7.68 5.75
N TRP A 203 39.81 7.11 4.63
CA TRP A 203 41.04 7.45 3.95
C TRP A 203 41.02 8.85 3.34
N ALA A 204 39.92 9.23 2.70
CA ALA A 204 39.74 10.54 2.12
C ALA A 204 39.73 11.64 3.22
N VAL A 205 38.97 11.41 4.28
CA VAL A 205 38.90 12.34 5.43
C VAL A 205 40.28 12.48 6.10
N SER A 206 41.00 11.37 6.30
CA SER A 206 42.37 11.40 6.85
C SER A 206 43.33 12.19 5.96
N PHE A 207 43.18 12.04 4.65
CA PHE A 207 44.00 12.80 3.67
C PHE A 207 43.67 14.30 3.74
N TYR A 208 42.38 14.68 3.86
CA TYR A 208 41.98 16.10 3.98
C TYR A 208 42.54 16.72 5.26
N VAL A 209 42.42 16.04 6.40
CA VAL A 209 42.97 16.50 7.69
C VAL A 209 44.52 16.64 7.57
N GLY A 210 45.19 15.62 7.04
CA GLY A 210 46.64 15.64 6.84
C GLY A 210 47.10 16.81 5.96
N THR A 211 46.38 17.09 4.86
CA THR A 211 46.64 18.20 3.98
C THR A 211 46.49 19.56 4.68
N LEU A 212 45.43 19.72 5.49
CA LEU A 212 45.23 20.95 6.26
C LEU A 212 46.33 21.18 7.30
N VAL A 213 46.75 20.14 8.00
CA VAL A 213 47.86 20.20 8.97
C VAL A 213 49.15 20.55 8.25
N PHE A 214 49.42 19.93 7.10
CA PHE A 214 50.62 20.20 6.31
C PHE A 214 50.67 21.67 5.79
N ILE A 215 49.54 22.18 5.29
CA ILE A 215 49.44 23.58 4.85
C ILE A 215 49.66 24.53 6.04
N SER A 216 49.05 24.25 7.19
CA SER A 216 49.23 25.03 8.41
C SER A 216 50.70 25.06 8.86
N PHE A 217 51.39 23.91 8.81
CA PHE A 217 52.82 23.81 9.09
C PHE A 217 53.68 24.67 8.11
N LEU A 218 53.40 24.63 6.80
CA LEU A 218 54.09 25.43 5.83
C LEU A 218 53.88 26.93 6.08
N ILE A 219 52.70 27.37 6.37
CA ILE A 219 52.38 28.77 6.70
C ILE A 219 53.19 29.20 7.93
N ASN A 220 53.16 28.41 9.01
CA ASN A 220 53.84 28.71 10.25
C ASN A 220 55.39 28.72 10.11
N ASN A 221 55.95 27.94 9.17
CA ASN A 221 57.39 27.89 8.90
C ASN A 221 57.87 28.99 7.92
N TYR A 222 56.91 29.60 7.19
CA TYR A 222 57.22 30.67 6.23
C TYR A 222 57.19 32.07 6.88
N TYR A 223 56.37 32.22 7.94
CA TYR A 223 56.32 33.44 8.78
C TYR A 223 57.20 33.30 10.02
#